data_83a3e66c96fd03f08e40b1374c96b679
#
_entry.id   83a3e66c96fd03f08e40b1374c96b679
#
_cell.length_a   1.000
_cell.length_b   1.000
_cell.length_c   1.000
_cell.angle_alpha   90.00
_cell.angle_beta   90.00
_cell.angle_gamma   90.00
#
_symmetry.space_group_name_H-M   'P 1'
#
loop_
_entity.id
_entity.type
_entity.pdbx_description
1 polymer ?
#
loop_
_entity_poly.entity_id
_entity_poly.type
_entity_poly.pdbx_seq_one_letter_code
_entity_poly.pdbx_strand_id
1 'polypeptide(L)'
;VAVRNPLGADVQDHPLSRIEEASAFLGHDFKSAALLAEALTHRSAAGAKGVGSNERLEFIGDRVLGLIVAEWLIERFPNEQEGKLGPRLAALVSKPALSAVAEAHNVGAMLSVAPGEAKRGVSSQPNVLADAVEAMIGALYLDGGLEAARAFVHRVLADVVDAQAAPPKDPKTALQEWALKRALPLPLYEILDRSGPSHAPQFIVRVSVGKSSAIATAGAKRAAEQEAARNLLGTLPE
;
A
#
# COMPACT_ATOMS: atom_id res chain seq x y z
N VAL A 1 -24.89 0.10 49.22
CA VAL A 1 -23.52 -0.42 49.14
C VAL A 1 -23.23 -0.62 47.65
N ALA A 2 -22.54 0.31 47.02
CA ALA A 2 -22.14 0.23 45.62
C ALA A 2 -20.83 -0.54 45.53
N VAL A 3 -20.86 -1.65 44.83
CA VAL A 3 -19.67 -2.45 44.50
C VAL A 3 -18.91 -1.74 43.39
N ARG A 4 -17.76 -1.17 43.70
CA ARG A 4 -16.80 -0.65 42.72
C ARG A 4 -16.14 -1.81 41.99
N ASN A 5 -16.21 -1.79 40.67
CA ASN A 5 -15.49 -2.70 39.79
C ASN A 5 -14.03 -2.22 39.68
N PRO A 6 -13.01 -2.98 40.08
CA PRO A 6 -11.61 -2.56 40.03
C PRO A 6 -10.89 -3.18 38.80
N LEU A 7 -11.30 -2.82 37.61
CA LEU A 7 -10.53 -3.18 36.39
C LEU A 7 -10.56 -1.99 35.39
N GLY A 8 -10.10 -0.83 35.85
CA GLY A 8 -9.54 0.19 34.98
C GLY A 8 -8.05 -0.07 34.83
N ALA A 9 -7.66 -1.16 34.22
CA ALA A 9 -6.28 -1.33 33.80
C ALA A 9 -6.11 -0.50 32.54
N ASP A 10 -5.38 0.62 32.67
CA ASP A 10 -4.67 1.24 31.57
C ASP A 10 -3.95 0.11 30.84
N VAL A 11 -4.31 -0.15 29.58
CA VAL A 11 -3.51 -0.97 28.68
C VAL A 11 -2.22 -0.19 28.46
N GLN A 12 -1.27 -0.37 29.37
CA GLN A 12 0.06 0.21 29.24
C GLN A 12 0.68 -0.41 27.99
N ASP A 13 0.93 0.45 27.05
CA ASP A 13 1.61 0.30 25.78
C ASP A 13 3.03 -0.26 26.03
N HIS A 14 3.11 -1.58 26.26
CA HIS A 14 4.37 -2.27 26.59
C HIS A 14 5.10 -2.55 25.27
N PRO A 15 6.34 -2.04 25.06
CA PRO A 15 7.10 -2.28 23.83
C PRO A 15 7.27 -3.76 23.47
N LEU A 16 7.27 -4.64 24.44
CA LEU A 16 7.35 -6.10 24.26
C LEU A 16 6.08 -6.67 23.62
N SER A 17 4.88 -6.16 23.97
CA SER A 17 3.64 -6.66 23.38
C SER A 17 3.55 -6.35 21.88
N ARG A 18 4.02 -5.21 21.42
CA ARG A 18 4.02 -4.83 19.99
C ARG A 18 4.95 -5.70 19.15
N ILE A 19 6.13 -6.07 19.70
CA ILE A 19 7.06 -6.96 19.01
C ILE A 19 6.48 -8.36 18.94
N GLU A 20 5.85 -8.83 20.01
CA GLU A 20 5.18 -10.13 20.05
C GLU A 20 3.99 -10.19 19.08
N GLU A 21 3.17 -9.14 19.04
CA GLU A 21 2.06 -9.02 18.08
C GLU A 21 2.56 -9.01 16.62
N ALA A 22 3.62 -8.25 16.34
CA ALA A 22 4.21 -8.19 15.01
C ALA A 22 4.87 -9.51 14.61
N SER A 23 5.56 -10.20 15.54
CA SER A 23 6.14 -11.53 15.33
C SER A 23 5.05 -12.55 15.01
N ALA A 24 3.94 -12.54 15.75
CA ALA A 24 2.79 -13.40 15.52
C ALA A 24 2.13 -13.08 14.15
N PHE A 25 1.96 -11.81 13.81
CA PHE A 25 1.46 -11.39 12.51
C PHE A 25 2.36 -11.87 11.36
N LEU A 26 3.68 -11.74 11.51
CA LEU A 26 4.64 -12.20 10.52
C LEU A 26 4.75 -13.74 10.47
N GLY A 27 4.35 -14.44 11.54
CA GLY A 27 4.47 -15.89 11.65
C GLY A 27 5.92 -16.35 11.75
N HIS A 28 6.77 -15.56 12.43
CA HIS A 28 8.20 -15.82 12.52
C HIS A 28 8.75 -15.44 13.89
N ASP A 29 9.52 -16.35 14.48
CA ASP A 29 10.23 -16.10 15.72
C ASP A 29 11.57 -15.44 15.42
N PHE A 30 11.64 -14.12 15.61
CA PHE A 30 12.82 -13.33 15.28
C PHE A 30 14.02 -13.67 16.19
N LYS A 31 15.15 -13.99 15.59
CA LYS A 31 16.45 -14.12 16.25
C LYS A 31 16.93 -12.77 16.78
N SER A 32 16.62 -11.70 16.03
CA SER A 32 16.93 -10.32 16.37
C SER A 32 15.66 -9.51 16.63
N ALA A 33 15.23 -9.41 17.88
CA ALA A 33 14.14 -8.53 18.29
C ALA A 33 14.43 -7.05 17.94
N ALA A 34 15.71 -6.64 17.92
CA ALA A 34 16.13 -5.30 17.54
C ALA A 34 15.78 -4.97 16.08
N LEU A 35 15.90 -5.95 15.17
CA LEU A 35 15.57 -5.77 13.76
C LEU A 35 14.06 -5.54 13.55
N LEU A 36 13.22 -6.30 14.26
CA LEU A 36 11.77 -6.09 14.22
C LEU A 36 11.37 -4.77 14.88
N ALA A 37 12.03 -4.38 15.98
CA ALA A 37 11.81 -3.08 16.61
C ALA A 37 12.15 -1.91 15.65
N GLU A 38 13.23 -2.03 14.86
CA GLU A 38 13.59 -1.05 13.83
C GLU A 38 12.51 -0.97 12.74
N ALA A 39 12.00 -2.11 12.25
CA ALA A 39 10.93 -2.16 11.24
C ALA A 39 9.64 -1.46 11.72
N LEU A 40 9.35 -1.53 13.02
CA LEU A 40 8.18 -0.91 13.64
C LEU A 40 8.41 0.57 14.02
N THR A 41 9.61 1.12 13.81
CA THR A 41 9.94 2.48 14.24
C THR A 41 9.86 3.47 13.09
N HIS A 42 8.81 4.30 13.10
CA HIS A 42 8.69 5.41 12.16
C HIS A 42 9.80 6.46 12.40
N ARG A 43 10.26 7.12 11.33
CA ARG A 43 11.33 8.13 11.38
C ARG A 43 11.16 9.20 12.47
N SER A 44 9.92 9.55 12.82
CA SER A 44 9.67 10.54 13.87
C SER A 44 10.06 10.06 15.28
N ALA A 45 10.12 8.74 15.50
CA ALA A 45 10.55 8.13 16.76
C ALA A 45 11.98 7.60 16.72
N ALA A 46 12.65 7.67 15.56
CA ALA A 46 14.02 7.21 15.38
C ALA A 46 15.00 8.00 16.27
N GLY A 47 16.06 7.31 16.71
CA GLY A 47 17.04 7.85 17.65
C GLY A 47 16.59 7.81 19.12
N ALA A 48 15.30 7.70 19.39
CA ALA A 48 14.82 7.42 20.73
C ALA A 48 15.28 6.02 21.15
N LYS A 49 15.98 5.92 22.26
CA LYS A 49 16.54 4.66 22.79
C LYS A 49 17.54 3.94 21.84
N GLY A 50 18.14 4.67 20.88
CA GLY A 50 19.15 4.11 19.96
C GLY A 50 18.57 3.22 18.85
N VAL A 51 17.28 3.24 18.60
CA VAL A 51 16.64 2.47 17.50
C VAL A 51 16.65 3.30 16.22
N GLY A 52 17.01 2.68 15.09
CA GLY A 52 16.97 3.28 13.75
C GLY A 52 15.53 3.49 13.26
N SER A 53 15.39 4.20 12.14
CA SER A 53 14.11 4.27 11.42
C SER A 53 13.92 3.08 10.51
N ASN A 54 12.66 2.77 10.18
CA ASN A 54 12.28 1.68 9.29
C ASN A 54 12.68 1.89 7.81
N GLU A 55 13.14 3.08 7.41
CA GLU A 55 13.39 3.46 6.01
C GLU A 55 14.37 2.52 5.27
N ARG A 56 15.40 2.01 5.96
CA ARG A 56 16.35 1.06 5.34
C ARG A 56 15.74 -0.33 5.14
N LEU A 57 14.88 -0.73 6.05
CA LEU A 57 14.16 -2.01 5.97
C LEU A 57 13.03 -1.94 4.93
N GLU A 58 12.34 -0.82 4.82
CA GLU A 58 11.40 -0.50 3.73
C GLU A 58 12.11 -0.63 2.38
N PHE A 59 13.30 -0.02 2.23
CA PHE A 59 14.05 -0.06 0.99
C PHE A 59 14.36 -1.50 0.52
N ILE A 60 14.77 -2.40 1.40
CA ILE A 60 15.02 -3.82 1.04
C ILE A 60 13.72 -4.58 0.89
N GLY A 61 12.73 -4.30 1.74
CA GLY A 61 11.44 -4.98 1.76
C GLY A 61 10.64 -4.80 0.48
N ASP A 62 10.61 -3.60 -0.09
CA ASP A 62 10.00 -3.32 -1.39
C ASP A 62 10.59 -4.21 -2.51
N ARG A 63 11.93 -4.40 -2.55
CA ARG A 63 12.58 -5.26 -3.55
C ARG A 63 12.26 -6.73 -3.33
N VAL A 64 12.27 -7.16 -2.08
CA VAL A 64 11.92 -8.55 -1.70
C VAL A 64 10.46 -8.85 -2.03
N LEU A 65 9.54 -7.94 -1.69
CA LEU A 65 8.12 -8.04 -2.03
C LEU A 65 7.94 -8.14 -3.55
N GLY A 66 8.57 -7.22 -4.29
CA GLY A 66 8.50 -7.22 -5.76
C GLY A 66 8.99 -8.51 -6.38
N LEU A 67 10.10 -9.08 -5.88
CA LEU A 67 10.64 -10.36 -6.34
C LEU A 67 9.66 -11.51 -6.07
N ILE A 68 9.19 -11.64 -4.83
CA ILE A 68 8.28 -12.73 -4.43
C ILE A 68 6.99 -12.70 -5.25
N VAL A 69 6.39 -11.51 -5.40
CA VAL A 69 5.15 -11.37 -6.16
C VAL A 69 5.38 -11.63 -7.65
N ALA A 70 6.52 -11.20 -8.23
CA ALA A 70 6.85 -11.48 -9.62
C ALA A 70 6.99 -13.00 -9.89
N GLU A 71 7.70 -13.73 -9.03
CA GLU A 71 7.81 -15.19 -9.13
C GLU A 71 6.44 -15.85 -9.03
N TRP A 72 5.64 -15.48 -8.04
CA TRP A 72 4.29 -16.01 -7.85
C TRP A 72 3.38 -15.77 -9.05
N LEU A 73 3.43 -14.59 -9.65
CA LEU A 73 2.64 -14.26 -10.84
C LEU A 73 3.05 -15.09 -12.06
N ILE A 74 4.35 -15.37 -12.25
CA ILE A 74 4.83 -16.24 -13.33
C ILE A 74 4.30 -17.66 -13.13
N GLU A 75 4.32 -18.18 -11.93
CA GLU A 75 3.79 -19.51 -11.60
C GLU A 75 2.26 -19.59 -11.78
N ARG A 76 1.54 -18.55 -11.32
CA ARG A 76 0.08 -18.52 -11.31
C ARG A 76 -0.53 -18.26 -12.69
N PHE A 77 0.18 -17.50 -13.54
CA PHE A 77 -0.26 -17.09 -14.87
C PHE A 77 0.78 -17.43 -15.95
N PRO A 78 1.11 -18.72 -16.15
CA PRO A 78 2.24 -19.15 -17.00
C PRO A 78 2.09 -18.78 -18.47
N ASN A 79 0.90 -18.46 -18.94
CA ASN A 79 0.61 -18.09 -20.34
C ASN A 79 0.52 -16.55 -20.53
N GLU A 80 0.69 -15.75 -19.47
CA GLU A 80 0.67 -14.30 -19.58
C GLU A 80 2.07 -13.75 -19.85
N GLN A 81 2.16 -12.80 -20.76
CA GLN A 81 3.39 -12.08 -21.07
C GLN A 81 3.56 -10.87 -20.10
N GLU A 82 4.76 -10.28 -20.07
CA GLU A 82 5.14 -9.14 -19.23
C GLU A 82 4.10 -8.02 -19.24
N GLY A 83 3.54 -7.67 -20.41
CA GLY A 83 2.52 -6.62 -20.53
C GLY A 83 1.22 -6.86 -19.73
N LYS A 84 0.97 -8.10 -19.26
CA LYS A 84 -0.13 -8.46 -18.36
C LYS A 84 0.35 -8.67 -16.93
N LEU A 85 1.52 -9.26 -16.74
CA LEU A 85 2.12 -9.51 -15.44
C LEU A 85 2.51 -8.19 -14.73
N GLY A 86 3.04 -7.21 -15.46
CA GLY A 86 3.43 -5.91 -14.92
C GLY A 86 2.28 -5.16 -14.22
N PRO A 87 1.12 -4.98 -14.84
CA PRO A 87 -0.05 -4.40 -14.18
C PRO A 87 -0.54 -5.17 -12.94
N ARG A 88 -0.47 -6.51 -12.95
CA ARG A 88 -0.79 -7.34 -11.79
C ARG A 88 0.18 -7.07 -10.63
N LEU A 89 1.47 -7.12 -10.93
CA LEU A 89 2.51 -6.81 -9.96
C LEU A 89 2.30 -5.42 -9.35
N ALA A 90 2.16 -4.40 -10.20
CA ALA A 90 1.98 -3.03 -9.74
C ALA A 90 0.74 -2.84 -8.84
N ALA A 91 -0.34 -3.58 -9.08
CA ALA A 91 -1.52 -3.54 -8.23
C ALA A 91 -1.27 -4.19 -6.86
N LEU A 92 -0.60 -5.35 -6.83
CA LEU A 92 -0.36 -6.13 -5.61
C LEU A 92 0.65 -5.48 -4.67
N VAL A 93 1.70 -4.84 -5.21
CA VAL A 93 2.73 -4.14 -4.42
C VAL A 93 2.41 -2.66 -4.22
N SER A 94 1.19 -2.22 -4.58
CA SER A 94 0.80 -0.82 -4.45
C SER A 94 0.58 -0.41 -2.99
N LYS A 95 0.83 0.87 -2.69
CA LYS A 95 0.54 1.43 -1.35
C LYS A 95 -0.91 1.19 -0.90
N PRO A 96 -1.95 1.35 -1.76
CA PRO A 96 -3.31 0.98 -1.37
C PRO A 96 -3.49 -0.49 -0.98
N ALA A 97 -2.85 -1.43 -1.69
CA ALA A 97 -2.93 -2.85 -1.36
C ALA A 97 -2.25 -3.16 -0.02
N LEU A 98 -1.05 -2.62 0.18
CA LEU A 98 -0.29 -2.84 1.42
C LEU A 98 -0.93 -2.14 2.63
N SER A 99 -1.49 -0.93 2.45
CA SER A 99 -2.22 -0.26 3.55
C SER A 99 -3.48 -1.02 3.94
N ALA A 100 -4.20 -1.62 2.98
CA ALA A 100 -5.36 -2.47 3.29
C ALA A 100 -4.96 -3.70 4.11
N VAL A 101 -3.84 -4.36 3.78
CA VAL A 101 -3.27 -5.44 4.59
C VAL A 101 -2.94 -4.94 6.00
N ALA A 102 -2.27 -3.79 6.11
CA ALA A 102 -1.89 -3.21 7.39
C ALA A 102 -3.10 -2.85 8.25
N GLU A 103 -4.15 -2.30 7.65
CA GLU A 103 -5.41 -1.96 8.35
C GLU A 103 -6.13 -3.22 8.85
N ALA A 104 -6.26 -4.24 7.99
CA ALA A 104 -6.90 -5.50 8.36
C ALA A 104 -6.23 -6.21 9.56
N HIS A 105 -4.94 -5.97 9.75
CA HIS A 105 -4.14 -6.57 10.82
C HIS A 105 -3.71 -5.58 11.91
N ASN A 106 -4.30 -4.37 11.93
CA ASN A 106 -4.05 -3.34 12.95
C ASN A 106 -2.55 -2.98 13.12
N VAL A 107 -1.78 -3.01 12.02
CA VAL A 107 -0.34 -2.71 12.03
C VAL A 107 -0.04 -1.34 12.63
N GLY A 108 -0.93 -0.35 12.42
CA GLY A 108 -0.77 0.99 12.97
C GLY A 108 -0.61 1.05 14.49
N ALA A 109 -1.23 0.12 15.24
CA ALA A 109 -1.08 0.01 16.70
C ALA A 109 0.28 -0.55 17.12
N MET A 110 0.94 -1.30 16.24
CA MET A 110 2.27 -1.86 16.49
C MET A 110 3.39 -0.83 16.27
N LEU A 111 3.10 0.30 15.56
CA LEU A 111 4.11 1.28 15.19
C LEU A 111 4.54 2.17 16.37
N SER A 112 5.84 2.40 16.46
CA SER A 112 6.44 3.41 17.30
C SER A 112 6.51 4.74 16.55
N VAL A 113 5.74 5.73 17.01
CA VAL A 113 5.66 7.09 16.44
C VAL A 113 5.90 8.10 17.57
N ALA A 114 6.49 9.24 17.25
CA ALA A 114 6.63 10.32 18.25
C ALA A 114 5.25 10.76 18.77
N PRO A 115 5.12 11.13 20.07
CA PRO A 115 3.83 11.47 20.66
C PRO A 115 3.06 12.58 19.93
N GLY A 116 3.78 13.55 19.37
CA GLY A 116 3.18 14.63 18.58
C GLY A 116 2.58 14.15 17.27
N GLU A 117 3.25 13.20 16.60
CA GLU A 117 2.79 12.59 15.34
C GLU A 117 1.67 11.58 15.58
N ALA A 118 1.71 10.84 16.69
CA ALA A 118 0.64 9.94 17.08
C ALA A 118 -0.69 10.70 17.24
N LYS A 119 -0.68 11.88 17.89
CA LYS A 119 -1.86 12.76 18.02
C LYS A 119 -2.41 13.26 16.68
N ARG A 120 -1.58 13.30 15.63
CA ARG A 120 -1.96 13.67 14.26
C ARG A 120 -2.44 12.49 13.43
N GLY A 121 -2.49 11.29 14.01
CA GLY A 121 -2.92 10.07 13.33
C GLY A 121 -1.92 9.56 12.29
N VAL A 122 -0.62 9.84 12.45
CA VAL A 122 0.41 9.41 11.48
C VAL A 122 0.46 7.89 11.34
N SER A 123 0.29 7.14 12.44
CA SER A 123 0.26 5.68 12.41
C SER A 123 -0.91 5.05 11.64
N SER A 124 -1.92 5.86 11.28
CA SER A 124 -3.08 5.42 10.48
C SER A 124 -3.03 5.95 9.05
N GLN A 125 -1.97 6.66 8.64
CA GLN A 125 -1.84 7.16 7.28
C GLN A 125 -1.51 6.02 6.32
N PRO A 126 -2.21 5.88 5.17
CA PRO A 126 -2.00 4.77 4.23
C PRO A 126 -0.55 4.58 3.77
N ASN A 127 0.16 5.69 3.53
CA ASN A 127 1.58 5.60 3.15
C ASN A 127 2.44 5.03 4.28
N VAL A 128 2.23 5.48 5.53
CA VAL A 128 2.98 5.00 6.70
C VAL A 128 2.71 3.53 6.97
N LEU A 129 1.46 3.10 6.78
CA LEU A 129 1.06 1.70 6.92
C LEU A 129 1.71 0.81 5.86
N ALA A 130 1.71 1.26 4.60
CA ALA A 130 2.36 0.53 3.51
C ALA A 130 3.88 0.41 3.74
N ASP A 131 4.55 1.53 4.02
CA ASP A 131 5.99 1.59 4.30
C ASP A 131 6.36 0.67 5.49
N ALA A 132 5.48 0.56 6.49
CA ALA A 132 5.68 -0.35 7.62
C ALA A 132 5.58 -1.83 7.23
N VAL A 133 4.64 -2.22 6.37
CA VAL A 133 4.54 -3.59 5.86
C VAL A 133 5.78 -3.95 5.05
N GLU A 134 6.24 -3.06 4.18
CA GLU A 134 7.50 -3.26 3.44
C GLU A 134 8.69 -3.42 4.39
N ALA A 135 8.79 -2.57 5.41
CA ALA A 135 9.86 -2.68 6.41
C ALA A 135 9.81 -3.99 7.20
N MET A 136 8.63 -4.46 7.57
CA MET A 136 8.43 -5.77 8.20
C MET A 136 8.88 -6.92 7.30
N ILE A 137 8.58 -6.87 5.99
CA ILE A 137 9.05 -7.84 5.00
C ILE A 137 10.57 -7.80 4.90
N GLY A 138 11.16 -6.61 4.92
CA GLY A 138 12.61 -6.43 4.93
C GLY A 138 13.28 -7.04 6.16
N ALA A 139 12.72 -6.80 7.34
CA ALA A 139 13.18 -7.40 8.59
C ALA A 139 13.06 -8.93 8.56
N LEU A 140 11.91 -9.43 8.12
CA LEU A 140 11.65 -10.87 7.99
C LEU A 140 12.63 -11.55 7.03
N TYR A 141 12.93 -10.91 5.90
CA TYR A 141 13.92 -11.38 4.95
C TYR A 141 15.34 -11.44 5.55
N LEU A 142 15.75 -10.40 6.27
CA LEU A 142 17.09 -10.34 6.85
C LEU A 142 17.28 -11.33 8.01
N ASP A 143 16.24 -11.63 8.76
CA ASP A 143 16.27 -12.55 9.90
C ASP A 143 15.99 -14.01 9.52
N GLY A 144 14.97 -14.23 8.69
CA GLY A 144 14.44 -15.55 8.32
C GLY A 144 14.73 -16.00 6.88
N GLY A 145 15.27 -15.11 6.04
CA GLY A 145 15.55 -15.40 4.63
C GLY A 145 14.34 -15.28 3.72
N LEU A 146 14.57 -15.57 2.43
CA LEU A 146 13.54 -15.39 1.39
C LEU A 146 12.30 -16.25 1.62
N GLU A 147 12.46 -17.48 2.09
CA GLU A 147 11.32 -18.40 2.29
C GLU A 147 10.38 -17.95 3.41
N ALA A 148 10.90 -17.37 4.49
CA ALA A 148 10.08 -16.77 5.53
C ALA A 148 9.28 -15.58 5.00
N ALA A 149 9.93 -14.69 4.24
CA ALA A 149 9.27 -13.57 3.59
C ALA A 149 8.22 -14.03 2.56
N ARG A 150 8.51 -15.07 1.77
CA ARG A 150 7.60 -15.68 0.80
C ARG A 150 6.34 -16.21 1.47
N ALA A 151 6.49 -16.99 2.53
CA ALA A 151 5.37 -17.54 3.27
C ALA A 151 4.44 -16.46 3.81
N PHE A 152 5.00 -15.37 4.33
CA PHE A 152 4.23 -14.21 4.79
C PHE A 152 3.49 -13.51 3.65
N VAL A 153 4.20 -13.14 2.57
CA VAL A 153 3.63 -12.42 1.42
C VAL A 153 2.51 -13.23 0.77
N HIS A 154 2.71 -14.53 0.55
CA HIS A 154 1.67 -15.41 0.00
C HIS A 154 0.43 -15.46 0.91
N ARG A 155 0.62 -15.53 2.23
CA ARG A 155 -0.49 -15.58 3.18
C ARG A 155 -1.34 -14.30 3.16
N VAL A 156 -0.71 -13.12 3.14
CA VAL A 156 -1.45 -11.85 3.26
C VAL A 156 -2.02 -11.33 1.93
N LEU A 157 -1.50 -11.80 0.80
CA LEU A 157 -1.97 -11.39 -0.53
C LEU A 157 -2.75 -12.48 -1.28
N ALA A 158 -2.96 -13.66 -0.69
CA ALA A 158 -3.63 -14.79 -1.36
C ALA A 158 -4.97 -14.39 -1.96
N ASP A 159 -5.87 -13.84 -1.16
CA ASP A 159 -7.22 -13.46 -1.59
C ASP A 159 -7.18 -12.38 -2.68
N VAL A 160 -6.21 -11.46 -2.60
CA VAL A 160 -6.07 -10.37 -3.58
C VAL A 160 -5.57 -10.91 -4.92
N VAL A 161 -4.63 -11.87 -4.92
CA VAL A 161 -4.14 -12.53 -6.13
C VAL A 161 -5.24 -13.37 -6.77
N ASP A 162 -5.98 -14.13 -5.98
CA ASP A 162 -7.06 -14.98 -6.48
C ASP A 162 -8.25 -14.18 -7.02
N ALA A 163 -8.52 -13.01 -6.47
CA ALA A 163 -9.53 -12.09 -6.97
C ALA A 163 -9.17 -11.44 -8.32
N GLN A 164 -7.90 -11.51 -8.73
CA GLN A 164 -7.46 -10.96 -10.02
C GLN A 164 -7.77 -11.88 -11.21
N ALA A 165 -9.06 -12.12 -11.51
CA ALA A 165 -9.49 -12.92 -12.67
C ALA A 165 -8.93 -12.39 -14.01
N ALA A 166 -8.78 -11.06 -14.15
CA ALA A 166 -8.15 -10.39 -15.28
C ALA A 166 -7.08 -9.39 -14.80
N PRO A 167 -6.03 -9.13 -15.62
CA PRO A 167 -5.05 -8.11 -15.26
C PRO A 167 -5.74 -6.75 -15.03
N PRO A 168 -5.41 -6.03 -13.96
CA PRO A 168 -5.91 -4.67 -13.78
C PRO A 168 -5.47 -3.80 -14.95
N LYS A 169 -6.40 -3.18 -15.63
CA LYS A 169 -6.09 -2.26 -16.72
C LYS A 169 -5.89 -0.85 -16.16
N ASP A 170 -4.81 -0.20 -16.58
CA ASP A 170 -4.66 1.23 -16.38
C ASP A 170 -5.85 1.97 -17.03
N PRO A 171 -6.58 2.81 -16.31
CA PRO A 171 -7.79 3.45 -16.84
C PRO A 171 -7.54 4.27 -18.10
N LYS A 172 -6.38 4.92 -18.21
CA LYS A 172 -6.03 5.70 -19.41
C LYS A 172 -5.81 4.81 -20.61
N THR A 173 -5.12 3.68 -20.43
CA THR A 173 -4.91 2.66 -21.46
C THR A 173 -6.23 2.01 -21.86
N ALA A 174 -7.08 1.67 -20.91
CA ALA A 174 -8.38 1.10 -21.18
C ALA A 174 -9.28 2.06 -21.98
N LEU A 175 -9.28 3.35 -21.64
CA LEU A 175 -10.04 4.37 -22.36
C LEU A 175 -9.49 4.57 -23.78
N GLN A 176 -8.18 4.53 -23.96
CA GLN A 176 -7.54 4.61 -25.28
C GLN A 176 -7.93 3.41 -26.15
N GLU A 177 -7.85 2.19 -25.62
CA GLU A 177 -8.28 0.97 -26.33
C GLU A 177 -9.76 1.03 -26.70
N TRP A 178 -10.62 1.52 -25.77
CA TRP A 178 -12.04 1.69 -26.02
C TRP A 178 -12.32 2.65 -27.17
N ALA A 179 -11.61 3.78 -27.22
CA ALA A 179 -11.72 4.77 -28.30
C ALA A 179 -11.24 4.20 -29.65
N LEU A 180 -10.08 3.54 -29.66
CA LEU A 180 -9.52 2.93 -30.87
C LEU A 180 -10.42 1.85 -31.47
N LYS A 181 -11.02 0.97 -30.63
CA LYS A 181 -11.97 -0.04 -31.10
C LYS A 181 -13.20 0.53 -31.79
N ARG A 182 -13.54 1.80 -31.51
CA ARG A 182 -14.70 2.50 -32.08
C ARG A 182 -14.34 3.56 -33.15
N ALA A 183 -13.07 3.55 -33.59
CA ALA A 183 -12.53 4.55 -34.52
C ALA A 183 -12.74 5.99 -34.06
N LEU A 184 -12.76 6.23 -32.74
CA LEU A 184 -12.85 7.54 -32.15
C LEU A 184 -11.46 8.16 -31.97
N PRO A 185 -11.35 9.51 -31.85
CA PRO A 185 -10.12 10.19 -31.49
C PRO A 185 -9.56 9.69 -30.15
N LEU A 186 -8.25 9.75 -30.01
CA LEU A 186 -7.60 9.41 -28.73
C LEU A 186 -8.11 10.32 -27.58
N PRO A 187 -8.14 9.81 -26.35
CA PRO A 187 -8.53 10.60 -25.19
C PRO A 187 -7.67 11.86 -25.03
N LEU A 188 -8.31 13.01 -24.91
CA LEU A 188 -7.65 14.28 -24.63
C LEU A 188 -7.81 14.63 -23.16
N TYR A 189 -6.69 14.94 -22.50
CA TYR A 189 -6.64 15.31 -21.08
C TYR A 189 -6.29 16.79 -20.92
N GLU A 190 -7.13 17.53 -20.20
CA GLU A 190 -6.97 18.96 -19.95
C GLU A 190 -6.94 19.21 -18.44
N ILE A 191 -5.97 19.97 -17.96
CA ILE A 191 -5.99 20.48 -16.58
C ILE A 191 -6.89 21.70 -16.57
N LEU A 192 -8.01 21.61 -15.88
CA LEU A 192 -8.96 22.72 -15.73
C LEU A 192 -8.54 23.68 -14.63
N ASP A 193 -7.96 23.14 -13.55
CA ASP A 193 -7.49 23.94 -12.43
C ASP A 193 -6.34 23.23 -11.70
N ARG A 194 -5.50 24.05 -11.08
CA ARG A 194 -4.47 23.63 -10.15
C ARG A 194 -4.48 24.56 -8.96
N SER A 195 -4.93 24.05 -7.82
CA SER A 195 -5.10 24.79 -6.57
C SER A 195 -4.42 24.08 -5.40
N GLY A 196 -4.54 24.67 -4.23
CA GLY A 196 -3.96 24.16 -2.99
C GLY A 196 -2.49 24.56 -2.75
N PRO A 197 -2.01 24.42 -1.53
CA PRO A 197 -0.64 24.75 -1.17
C PRO A 197 0.34 23.75 -1.81
N SER A 198 1.61 24.14 -1.96
CA SER A 198 2.65 23.34 -2.62
C SER A 198 2.87 21.95 -2.00
N HIS A 199 2.56 21.77 -0.71
CA HIS A 199 2.65 20.49 0.00
C HIS A 199 1.37 19.63 -0.07
N ALA A 200 0.25 20.20 -0.57
CA ALA A 200 -1.02 19.53 -0.78
C ALA A 200 -1.74 20.08 -2.02
N PRO A 201 -1.14 19.94 -3.23
CA PRO A 201 -1.73 20.45 -4.46
C PRO A 201 -3.00 19.67 -4.80
N GLN A 202 -3.93 20.32 -5.47
CA GLN A 202 -5.10 19.70 -6.09
C GLN A 202 -5.11 19.97 -7.58
N PHE A 203 -5.36 18.95 -8.37
CA PHE A 203 -5.48 19.02 -9.82
C PHE A 203 -6.89 18.61 -10.22
N ILE A 204 -7.58 19.49 -10.94
CA ILE A 204 -8.86 19.17 -11.59
C ILE A 204 -8.56 18.88 -13.05
N VAL A 205 -8.81 17.66 -13.49
CA VAL A 205 -8.55 17.21 -14.86
C VAL A 205 -9.84 16.78 -15.52
N ARG A 206 -10.04 17.23 -16.77
CA ARG A 206 -11.06 16.72 -17.70
C ARG A 206 -10.41 15.75 -18.66
N VAL A 207 -11.08 14.63 -18.94
CA VAL A 207 -10.80 13.78 -20.10
C VAL A 207 -11.98 13.85 -21.07
N SER A 208 -11.69 13.84 -22.36
CA SER A 208 -12.70 13.87 -23.43
C SER A 208 -12.39 12.84 -24.50
N VAL A 209 -13.42 12.14 -24.99
CA VAL A 209 -13.37 11.23 -26.14
C VAL A 209 -14.63 11.45 -26.98
N GLY A 210 -14.48 11.95 -28.19
CA GLY A 210 -15.59 12.36 -29.03
C GLY A 210 -16.48 13.39 -28.35
N LYS A 211 -17.75 13.04 -28.06
CA LYS A 211 -18.72 13.91 -27.37
C LYS A 211 -18.82 13.63 -25.86
N SER A 212 -18.14 12.62 -25.37
CA SER A 212 -18.18 12.20 -23.96
C SER A 212 -17.02 12.79 -23.19
N SER A 213 -17.26 13.21 -21.95
CA SER A 213 -16.20 13.72 -21.06
C SER A 213 -16.51 13.42 -19.61
N ALA A 214 -15.47 13.37 -18.79
CA ALA A 214 -15.56 13.26 -17.33
C ALA A 214 -14.49 14.12 -16.68
N ILE A 215 -14.70 14.46 -15.41
CA ILE A 215 -13.81 15.28 -14.60
C ILE A 215 -13.47 14.51 -13.33
N ALA A 216 -12.23 14.68 -12.86
CA ALA A 216 -11.81 14.19 -11.55
C ALA A 216 -10.83 15.17 -10.90
N THR A 217 -10.73 15.06 -9.57
CA THR A 217 -9.82 15.87 -8.74
C THR A 217 -8.93 14.93 -7.92
N ALA A 218 -7.62 15.19 -7.92
CA ALA A 218 -6.68 14.44 -7.08
C ALA A 218 -5.47 15.30 -6.69
N GLY A 219 -4.70 14.83 -5.69
CA GLY A 219 -3.50 15.50 -5.20
C GLY A 219 -2.30 15.44 -6.15
N ALA A 220 -2.37 14.67 -7.23
CA ALA A 220 -1.35 14.61 -8.28
C ALA A 220 -2.01 14.59 -9.68
N LYS A 221 -1.38 15.24 -10.65
CA LYS A 221 -1.86 15.31 -12.04
C LYS A 221 -2.19 13.90 -12.58
N ARG A 222 -1.24 12.95 -12.48
CA ARG A 222 -1.41 11.58 -12.99
C ARG A 222 -2.59 10.85 -12.33
N ALA A 223 -2.77 11.04 -11.03
CA ALA A 223 -3.90 10.45 -10.31
C ALA A 223 -5.23 11.03 -10.77
N ALA A 224 -5.31 12.34 -10.97
CA ALA A 224 -6.51 13.01 -11.51
C ALA A 224 -6.83 12.55 -12.93
N GLU A 225 -5.82 12.38 -13.80
CA GLU A 225 -6.00 11.84 -15.15
C GLU A 225 -6.53 10.40 -15.15
N GLN A 226 -5.99 9.54 -14.28
CA GLN A 226 -6.43 8.14 -14.15
C GLN A 226 -7.87 8.07 -13.63
N GLU A 227 -8.21 8.88 -12.64
CA GLU A 227 -9.55 8.93 -12.06
C GLU A 227 -10.57 9.48 -13.05
N ALA A 228 -10.22 10.53 -13.82
CA ALA A 228 -11.08 11.06 -14.89
C ALA A 228 -11.34 9.99 -15.97
N ALA A 229 -10.31 9.22 -16.34
CA ALA A 229 -10.44 8.12 -17.31
C ALA A 229 -11.35 7.00 -16.76
N ARG A 230 -11.21 6.63 -15.50
CA ARG A 230 -12.07 5.65 -14.82
C ARG A 230 -13.52 6.09 -14.80
N ASN A 231 -13.76 7.35 -14.40
CA ASN A 231 -15.10 7.93 -14.35
C ASN A 231 -15.76 7.93 -15.74
N LEU A 232 -15.00 8.30 -16.78
CA LEU A 232 -15.52 8.29 -18.14
C LEU A 232 -15.87 6.87 -18.59
N LEU A 233 -14.97 5.90 -18.39
CA LEU A 233 -15.20 4.49 -18.75
C LEU A 233 -16.47 3.93 -18.11
N GLY A 234 -16.75 4.30 -16.84
CA GLY A 234 -17.97 3.87 -16.14
C GLY A 234 -19.28 4.41 -16.74
N THR A 235 -19.22 5.43 -17.59
CA THR A 235 -20.39 6.02 -18.26
C THR A 235 -20.53 5.58 -19.73
N LEU A 236 -19.49 4.95 -20.29
CA LEU A 236 -19.45 4.54 -21.68
C LEU A 236 -20.06 3.14 -21.86
N PRO A 237 -20.73 2.87 -22.99
CA PRO A 237 -21.23 1.53 -23.28
C PRO A 237 -20.08 0.53 -23.48
N GLU A 238 -20.30 -0.73 -23.10
CA GLU A 238 -19.37 -1.85 -23.27
C GLU A 238 -18.94 -2.09 -24.74
#